data_18763ad3215e198dc851a98c313aee64
#
_entry.id   18763ad3215e198dc851a98c313aee64
#
_cell.length_a   1.000
_cell.length_b   1.000
_cell.length_c   1.000
_cell.angle_alpha   90.00
_cell.angle_beta   90.00
_cell.angle_gamma   90.00
#
_symmetry.space_group_name_H-M   'P 1'
#
loop_
_entity.id
_entity.type
_entity.pdbx_description
1 polymer ?
#
loop_
_entity_poly.entity_id
_entity_poly.type
_entity_poly.pdbx_seq_one_letter_code
_entity_poly.pdbx_strand_id
1 'polypeptide(L)'
;MCGIVGVLFKKRRDDLGSVVVEMMKNLQHRGKDGAGVAIYNSRSLDEDEFIIRLEILGDTFERIETTEKVEELVEKFAKLKATEIVREGEDFVIKDFNVKGIDFPLLKKLALRLQSMERVSVLSAGKFEIFKDVGYITHVDEAYGISKKGGTHAIGHIRFSTESGVDRYHAHPFQSFLYPDIAVVHNGQITNYWKTRANLEAKGHYFTTDNDTECIVHYVADKLLEGYSLEEALESAVNDLDGPFAFIISTPNEIGVAKDKLGLRPALVAEDSEVFAISSEEVALEPLGLKTEYLAPGEWRVFRR
;
A
#
# COMPACT_ATOMS: atom_id res chain seq x y z
N MET A 1 -7.73 16.12 8.02
CA MET A 1 -7.15 14.89 8.61
C MET A 1 -7.33 13.76 7.62
N CYS A 2 -6.32 12.90 7.46
CA CYS A 2 -6.41 11.75 6.54
C CYS A 2 -7.56 10.79 6.87
N GLY A 3 -7.99 10.00 5.88
CA GLY A 3 -8.94 8.91 6.02
C GLY A 3 -8.32 7.59 5.59
N ILE A 4 -8.52 6.52 6.36
CA ILE A 4 -8.09 5.16 6.03
C ILE A 4 -9.28 4.23 5.95
N VAL A 5 -9.24 3.29 5.02
CA VAL A 5 -10.20 2.20 4.87
C VAL A 5 -9.48 0.88 4.62
N GLY A 6 -10.11 -0.21 5.02
CA GLY A 6 -9.71 -1.56 4.69
C GLY A 6 -10.94 -2.45 4.55
N VAL A 7 -10.89 -3.41 3.62
CA VAL A 7 -11.94 -4.42 3.46
C VAL A 7 -11.33 -5.75 3.05
N LEU A 8 -11.74 -6.83 3.70
CA LEU A 8 -11.35 -8.20 3.39
C LEU A 8 -12.59 -9.06 3.27
N PHE A 9 -12.74 -9.72 2.11
CA PHE A 9 -13.77 -10.72 1.87
C PHE A 9 -13.17 -12.13 1.96
N LYS A 10 -13.87 -13.06 2.57
CA LYS A 10 -13.44 -14.47 2.64
C LYS A 10 -13.33 -15.14 1.28
N LYS A 11 -14.11 -14.68 0.31
CA LYS A 11 -14.05 -15.10 -1.09
C LYS A 11 -13.66 -13.94 -1.99
N ARG A 12 -13.02 -14.26 -3.13
CA ARG A 12 -12.74 -13.26 -4.15
C ARG A 12 -14.05 -12.65 -4.67
N ARG A 13 -14.04 -11.32 -4.84
CA ARG A 13 -15.15 -10.56 -5.42
C ARG A 13 -14.69 -9.80 -6.66
N ASP A 14 -15.55 -9.74 -7.66
CA ASP A 14 -15.25 -9.00 -8.89
C ASP A 14 -15.51 -7.49 -8.74
N ASP A 15 -16.27 -7.08 -7.73
CA ASP A 15 -16.63 -5.68 -7.41
C ASP A 15 -15.82 -5.09 -6.24
N LEU A 16 -14.74 -5.74 -5.79
CA LEU A 16 -13.92 -5.26 -4.66
C LEU A 16 -13.48 -3.81 -4.85
N GLY A 17 -13.00 -3.47 -6.05
CA GLY A 17 -12.55 -2.12 -6.38
C GLY A 17 -13.66 -1.09 -6.26
N SER A 18 -14.87 -1.42 -6.70
CA SER A 18 -16.04 -0.56 -6.54
C SER A 18 -16.38 -0.33 -5.06
N VAL A 19 -16.34 -1.39 -4.25
CA VAL A 19 -16.58 -1.29 -2.80
C VAL A 19 -15.59 -0.36 -2.13
N VAL A 20 -14.28 -0.57 -2.34
CA VAL A 20 -13.25 0.26 -1.68
C VAL A 20 -13.30 1.71 -2.15
N VAL A 21 -13.54 1.96 -3.44
CA VAL A 21 -13.70 3.32 -3.97
C VAL A 21 -14.90 4.02 -3.34
N GLU A 22 -16.03 3.34 -3.15
CA GLU A 22 -17.21 3.92 -2.51
C GLU A 22 -16.94 4.23 -1.02
N MET A 23 -16.30 3.33 -0.28
CA MET A 23 -15.85 3.59 1.08
C MET A 23 -14.97 4.85 1.16
N MET A 24 -14.03 4.99 0.21
CA MET A 24 -13.13 6.15 0.15
C MET A 24 -13.83 7.45 -0.24
N LYS A 25 -14.82 7.42 -1.13
CA LYS A 25 -15.66 8.59 -1.48
C LYS A 25 -16.34 9.15 -0.24
N ASN A 26 -16.85 8.29 0.63
CA ASN A 26 -17.48 8.68 1.88
C ASN A 26 -16.49 9.32 2.88
N LEU A 27 -15.17 9.13 2.69
CA LEU A 27 -14.11 9.81 3.45
C LEU A 27 -13.49 11.01 2.74
N GLN A 28 -13.95 11.39 1.53
CA GLN A 28 -13.27 12.40 0.72
C GLN A 28 -13.20 13.78 1.40
N HIS A 29 -14.13 14.11 2.30
CA HIS A 29 -14.13 15.32 3.11
C HIS A 29 -12.90 15.41 4.05
N ARG A 30 -12.20 14.30 4.32
CA ARG A 30 -11.02 14.25 5.18
C ARG A 30 -9.73 14.72 4.49
N GLY A 31 -9.68 14.73 3.16
CA GLY A 31 -8.50 15.18 2.44
C GLY A 31 -8.72 15.32 0.94
N LYS A 32 -7.87 16.10 0.28
CA LYS A 32 -7.95 16.39 -1.15
C LYS A 32 -6.61 16.28 -1.88
N ASP A 33 -5.53 16.02 -1.15
CA ASP A 33 -4.17 16.17 -1.66
C ASP A 33 -3.66 14.91 -2.36
N GLY A 34 -4.31 13.76 -2.09
CA GLY A 34 -4.01 12.50 -2.75
C GLY A 34 -4.91 11.37 -2.29
N ALA A 35 -4.97 10.33 -3.10
CA ALA A 35 -5.67 9.09 -2.78
C ALA A 35 -4.88 7.89 -3.31
N GLY A 36 -5.05 6.74 -2.65
CA GLY A 36 -4.46 5.51 -3.17
C GLY A 36 -5.03 4.26 -2.52
N VAL A 37 -4.89 3.17 -3.25
CA VAL A 37 -5.45 1.86 -2.91
C VAL A 37 -4.41 0.79 -3.19
N ALA A 38 -4.27 -0.19 -2.29
CA ALA A 38 -3.62 -1.47 -2.57
C ALA A 38 -4.71 -2.55 -2.70
N ILE A 39 -4.67 -3.33 -3.79
CA ILE A 39 -5.63 -4.41 -4.08
C ILE A 39 -4.87 -5.73 -4.20
N TYR A 40 -5.38 -6.74 -3.52
CA TYR A 40 -4.81 -8.07 -3.46
C TYR A 40 -5.61 -9.08 -4.27
N ASN A 41 -4.88 -10.01 -4.92
CA ASN A 41 -5.47 -11.04 -5.78
C ASN A 41 -6.38 -10.47 -6.89
N SER A 42 -6.02 -9.30 -7.41
CA SER A 42 -6.69 -8.66 -8.55
C SER A 42 -6.45 -9.41 -9.87
N ARG A 43 -5.27 -9.97 -10.02
CA ARG A 43 -4.85 -10.77 -11.18
C ARG A 43 -4.60 -12.22 -10.79
N SER A 44 -4.80 -13.14 -11.72
CA SER A 44 -4.40 -14.55 -11.58
C SER A 44 -2.96 -14.68 -12.06
N LEU A 45 -2.02 -14.83 -11.14
CA LEU A 45 -0.59 -14.98 -11.38
C LEU A 45 -0.12 -16.37 -10.94
N ASP A 46 0.82 -16.95 -11.67
CA ASP A 46 1.51 -18.17 -11.25
C ASP A 46 2.36 -17.93 -10.00
N GLU A 47 2.86 -18.99 -9.36
CA GLU A 47 3.65 -18.88 -8.13
C GLU A 47 4.94 -18.08 -8.34
N ASP A 48 5.60 -18.26 -9.48
CA ASP A 48 6.84 -17.60 -9.90
C ASP A 48 6.62 -16.36 -10.78
N GLU A 49 5.39 -15.82 -10.78
CA GLU A 49 5.00 -14.66 -11.59
C GLU A 49 4.67 -13.45 -10.72
N PHE A 50 5.22 -12.29 -11.08
CA PHE A 50 5.04 -11.04 -10.34
C PHE A 50 4.84 -9.87 -11.31
N ILE A 51 4.28 -8.78 -10.78
CA ILE A 51 4.15 -7.50 -11.48
C ILE A 51 5.03 -6.47 -10.79
N ILE A 52 5.82 -5.76 -11.58
CA ILE A 52 6.57 -4.60 -11.11
C ILE A 52 5.96 -3.38 -11.78
N ARG A 53 5.38 -2.49 -11.01
CA ARG A 53 4.84 -1.21 -11.49
C ARG A 53 5.86 -0.12 -11.30
N LEU A 54 6.26 0.49 -12.39
CA LEU A 54 7.25 1.56 -12.40
C LEU A 54 6.64 2.87 -12.91
N GLU A 55 7.04 3.97 -12.30
CA GLU A 55 6.96 5.29 -12.92
C GLU A 55 8.31 5.62 -13.54
N ILE A 56 8.28 6.07 -14.77
CA ILE A 56 9.45 6.51 -15.54
C ILE A 56 9.23 7.97 -15.92
N LEU A 57 10.13 8.85 -15.48
CA LEU A 57 10.06 10.29 -15.66
C LEU A 57 10.85 10.73 -16.90
N GLY A 58 10.48 11.88 -17.46
CA GLY A 58 11.18 12.55 -18.54
C GLY A 58 10.31 12.80 -19.77
N ASP A 59 10.92 13.39 -20.80
CA ASP A 59 10.27 13.55 -22.10
C ASP A 59 10.08 12.20 -22.82
N THR A 60 9.43 12.20 -23.96
CA THR A 60 9.11 10.97 -24.71
C THR A 60 10.36 10.16 -25.06
N PHE A 61 11.45 10.83 -25.46
CA PHE A 61 12.69 10.14 -25.85
C PHE A 61 13.38 9.53 -24.64
N GLU A 62 13.52 10.29 -23.56
CA GLU A 62 14.10 9.84 -22.30
C GLU A 62 13.34 8.64 -21.69
N ARG A 63 12.00 8.66 -21.78
CA ARG A 63 11.15 7.56 -21.31
C ARG A 63 11.33 6.28 -22.13
N ILE A 64 11.50 6.39 -23.45
CA ILE A 64 11.78 5.24 -24.32
C ILE A 64 13.13 4.64 -23.96
N GLU A 65 14.20 5.44 -23.92
CA GLU A 65 15.55 4.99 -23.58
C GLU A 65 15.61 4.35 -22.17
N THR A 66 14.93 4.97 -21.21
CA THR A 66 14.88 4.43 -19.84
C THR A 66 14.09 3.12 -19.77
N THR A 67 12.99 3.00 -20.54
CA THR A 67 12.23 1.75 -20.65
C THR A 67 13.10 0.60 -21.18
N GLU A 68 13.88 0.84 -22.24
CA GLU A 68 14.79 -0.17 -22.80
C GLU A 68 15.82 -0.64 -21.74
N LYS A 69 16.42 0.29 -20.99
CA LYS A 69 17.36 -0.03 -19.90
C LYS A 69 16.68 -0.82 -18.78
N VAL A 70 15.41 -0.53 -18.46
CA VAL A 70 14.61 -1.28 -17.49
C VAL A 70 14.39 -2.70 -17.99
N GLU A 71 13.96 -2.88 -19.25
CA GLU A 71 13.73 -4.19 -19.85
C GLU A 71 15.01 -5.03 -19.87
N GLU A 72 16.14 -4.47 -20.27
CA GLU A 72 17.45 -5.13 -20.21
C GLU A 72 17.84 -5.55 -18.78
N LEU A 73 17.52 -4.73 -17.78
CA LEU A 73 17.80 -5.08 -16.37
C LEU A 73 16.87 -6.19 -15.92
N VAL A 74 15.57 -6.12 -16.23
CA VAL A 74 14.57 -7.14 -15.88
C VAL A 74 14.97 -8.50 -16.46
N GLU A 75 15.37 -8.56 -17.72
CA GLU A 75 15.76 -9.78 -18.41
C GLU A 75 16.99 -10.49 -17.83
N LYS A 76 17.83 -9.77 -17.06
CA LYS A 76 18.95 -10.36 -16.30
C LYS A 76 18.50 -11.12 -15.05
N PHE A 77 17.27 -10.88 -14.56
CA PHE A 77 16.73 -11.47 -13.32
C PHE A 77 15.57 -12.43 -13.58
N ALA A 78 14.76 -12.17 -14.61
CA ALA A 78 13.52 -12.86 -14.88
C ALA A 78 13.18 -12.82 -16.37
N LYS A 79 12.27 -13.70 -16.81
CA LYS A 79 11.68 -13.59 -18.15
C LYS A 79 10.61 -12.50 -18.16
N LEU A 80 10.78 -11.48 -18.98
CA LEU A 80 9.73 -10.49 -19.25
C LEU A 80 8.63 -11.14 -20.10
N LYS A 81 7.39 -11.21 -19.59
CA LYS A 81 6.22 -11.76 -20.28
C LYS A 81 5.49 -10.70 -21.09
N ALA A 82 5.28 -9.54 -20.48
CA ALA A 82 4.54 -8.43 -21.07
C ALA A 82 4.91 -7.11 -20.37
N THR A 83 4.77 -6.03 -21.12
CA THR A 83 4.80 -4.66 -20.62
C THR A 83 3.48 -3.98 -20.97
N GLU A 84 2.84 -3.33 -20.03
CA GLU A 84 1.56 -2.64 -20.19
C GLU A 84 1.67 -1.20 -19.69
N ILE A 85 1.21 -0.23 -20.50
CA ILE A 85 1.08 1.16 -20.06
C ILE A 85 -0.17 1.26 -19.20
N VAL A 86 0.02 1.62 -17.92
CA VAL A 86 -1.06 1.81 -16.96
C VAL A 86 -1.59 3.25 -17.01
N ARG A 87 -0.67 4.22 -17.15
CA ARG A 87 -0.98 5.64 -17.26
C ARG A 87 0.16 6.37 -17.94
N GLU A 88 -0.18 7.42 -18.69
CA GLU A 88 0.79 8.31 -19.32
C GLU A 88 0.39 9.77 -19.08
N GLY A 89 1.38 10.61 -18.80
CA GLY A 89 1.26 12.05 -18.66
C GLY A 89 2.27 12.76 -19.56
N GLU A 90 2.38 14.07 -19.42
CA GLU A 90 3.28 14.89 -20.22
C GLU A 90 4.75 14.53 -19.97
N ASP A 91 5.12 14.36 -18.70
CA ASP A 91 6.50 14.17 -18.22
C ASP A 91 6.72 12.81 -17.51
N PHE A 92 5.76 11.89 -17.58
CA PHE A 92 5.89 10.55 -16.98
C PHE A 92 5.13 9.48 -17.76
N VAL A 93 5.52 8.22 -17.56
CA VAL A 93 4.73 7.05 -17.90
C VAL A 93 4.77 6.04 -16.73
N ILE A 94 3.62 5.45 -16.43
CA ILE A 94 3.53 4.32 -15.48
C ILE A 94 3.31 3.05 -16.29
N LYS A 95 4.20 2.07 -16.07
CA LYS A 95 4.16 0.77 -16.76
C LYS A 95 4.16 -0.37 -15.78
N ASP A 96 3.41 -1.42 -16.12
CA ASP A 96 3.52 -2.74 -15.49
C ASP A 96 4.46 -3.61 -16.31
N PHE A 97 5.42 -4.22 -15.62
CA PHE A 97 6.31 -5.25 -16.15
C PHE A 97 5.89 -6.58 -15.51
N ASN A 98 5.28 -7.45 -16.30
CA ASN A 98 4.94 -8.80 -15.88
C ASN A 98 6.16 -9.69 -16.07
N VAL A 99 6.69 -10.24 -14.97
CA VAL A 99 7.90 -11.05 -14.91
C VAL A 99 7.61 -12.44 -14.41
N LYS A 100 8.30 -13.46 -14.96
CA LYS A 100 8.14 -14.88 -14.60
C LYS A 100 9.49 -15.57 -14.46
N GLY A 101 9.52 -16.67 -13.68
CA GLY A 101 10.72 -17.43 -13.41
C GLY A 101 11.63 -16.77 -12.37
N ILE A 102 11.04 -16.08 -11.42
CA ILE A 102 11.72 -15.35 -10.34
C ILE A 102 11.07 -15.71 -9.00
N ASP A 103 11.86 -15.80 -7.94
CA ASP A 103 11.38 -15.91 -6.56
C ASP A 103 11.35 -14.53 -5.87
N PHE A 104 10.78 -14.48 -4.68
CA PHE A 104 10.67 -13.22 -3.94
C PHE A 104 12.04 -12.60 -3.57
N PRO A 105 13.08 -13.35 -3.11
CA PRO A 105 14.41 -12.80 -2.86
C PRO A 105 15.04 -12.12 -4.08
N LEU A 106 14.87 -12.69 -5.27
CA LEU A 106 15.34 -12.10 -6.52
C LEU A 106 14.48 -10.91 -6.95
N LEU A 107 13.14 -10.97 -6.77
CA LEU A 107 12.23 -9.85 -7.01
C LEU A 107 12.62 -8.63 -6.15
N LYS A 108 12.86 -8.83 -4.85
CA LYS A 108 13.38 -7.81 -3.94
C LYS A 108 14.65 -7.15 -4.49
N LYS A 109 15.62 -7.98 -4.89
CA LYS A 109 16.89 -7.49 -5.44
C LYS A 109 16.69 -6.69 -6.73
N LEU A 110 15.80 -7.15 -7.60
CA LEU A 110 15.43 -6.45 -8.84
C LEU A 110 14.75 -5.12 -8.52
N ALA A 111 13.74 -5.11 -7.63
CA ALA A 111 13.03 -3.89 -7.24
C ALA A 111 13.99 -2.82 -6.68
N LEU A 112 14.93 -3.18 -5.80
CA LEU A 112 15.93 -2.28 -5.26
C LEU A 112 16.90 -1.75 -6.35
N ARG A 113 17.25 -2.58 -7.33
CA ARG A 113 18.07 -2.15 -8.48
C ARG A 113 17.31 -1.17 -9.37
N LEU A 114 16.04 -1.45 -9.67
CA LEU A 114 15.18 -0.56 -10.43
C LEU A 114 14.99 0.78 -9.71
N GLN A 115 14.75 0.76 -8.39
CA GLN A 115 14.62 1.97 -7.58
C GLN A 115 15.90 2.82 -7.56
N SER A 116 17.07 2.23 -7.79
CA SER A 116 18.35 2.97 -7.87
C SER A 116 18.66 3.57 -9.25
N MET A 117 17.83 3.29 -10.25
CA MET A 117 17.98 3.87 -11.60
C MET A 117 17.49 5.31 -11.61
N GLU A 118 18.19 6.16 -12.32
CA GLU A 118 17.75 7.54 -12.57
C GLU A 118 16.41 7.55 -13.31
N ARG A 119 15.49 8.43 -12.91
CA ARG A 119 14.14 8.61 -13.50
C ARG A 119 13.19 7.44 -13.30
N VAL A 120 13.56 6.42 -12.55
CA VAL A 120 12.73 5.26 -12.28
C VAL A 120 12.30 5.23 -10.81
N SER A 121 11.03 4.96 -10.58
CA SER A 121 10.51 4.73 -9.24
C SER A 121 9.61 3.51 -9.22
N VAL A 122 9.88 2.63 -8.27
CA VAL A 122 9.06 1.43 -8.06
C VAL A 122 7.83 1.82 -7.24
N LEU A 123 6.66 1.79 -7.86
CA LEU A 123 5.38 2.06 -7.19
C LEU A 123 4.84 0.83 -6.48
N SER A 124 5.03 -0.35 -7.05
CA SER A 124 4.77 -1.65 -6.41
C SER A 124 5.56 -2.76 -7.08
N ALA A 125 5.89 -3.81 -6.31
CA ALA A 125 6.47 -5.04 -6.82
C ALA A 125 5.92 -6.23 -6.02
N GLY A 126 5.22 -7.16 -6.70
CA GLY A 126 4.56 -8.28 -6.01
C GLY A 126 3.42 -8.90 -6.81
N LYS A 127 2.54 -9.60 -6.09
CA LYS A 127 1.29 -10.19 -6.61
C LYS A 127 0.07 -9.32 -6.36
N PHE A 128 0.25 -8.17 -5.74
CA PHE A 128 -0.75 -7.15 -5.49
C PHE A 128 -0.46 -5.89 -6.31
N GLU A 129 -1.41 -4.97 -6.37
CA GLU A 129 -1.27 -3.73 -7.15
C GLU A 129 -1.49 -2.52 -6.24
N ILE A 130 -0.62 -1.52 -6.34
CA ILE A 130 -0.83 -0.20 -5.72
C ILE A 130 -1.18 0.81 -6.81
N PHE A 131 -2.29 1.52 -6.60
CA PHE A 131 -2.76 2.66 -7.39
C PHE A 131 -2.79 3.88 -6.50
N LYS A 132 -2.00 4.91 -6.80
CA LYS A 132 -1.96 6.13 -5.99
C LYS A 132 -1.61 7.33 -6.83
N ASP A 133 -2.22 8.46 -6.49
CA ASP A 133 -1.97 9.72 -7.17
C ASP A 133 -2.39 10.92 -6.32
N VAL A 134 -2.12 12.12 -6.82
CA VAL A 134 -2.62 13.38 -6.25
C VAL A 134 -4.11 13.54 -6.54
N GLY A 135 -4.82 14.26 -5.66
CA GLY A 135 -6.23 14.62 -5.85
C GLY A 135 -7.25 13.64 -5.25
N TYR A 136 -8.48 13.76 -5.72
CA TYR A 136 -9.64 13.00 -5.22
C TYR A 136 -9.62 11.55 -5.68
N ILE A 137 -10.23 10.65 -4.87
CA ILE A 137 -10.33 9.22 -5.25
C ILE A 137 -11.07 9.03 -6.58
N THR A 138 -12.04 9.88 -6.91
CA THR A 138 -12.75 9.82 -8.19
C THR A 138 -11.81 10.03 -9.39
N HIS A 139 -10.88 10.97 -9.30
CA HIS A 139 -9.89 11.20 -10.35
C HIS A 139 -8.86 10.05 -10.43
N VAL A 140 -8.48 9.50 -9.27
CA VAL A 140 -7.57 8.33 -9.23
C VAL A 140 -8.27 7.09 -9.80
N ASP A 141 -9.55 6.88 -9.50
CA ASP A 141 -10.33 5.78 -10.07
C ASP A 141 -10.52 5.94 -11.59
N GLU A 142 -10.85 7.13 -12.07
CA GLU A 142 -10.93 7.43 -13.51
C GLU A 142 -9.61 7.14 -14.24
N ALA A 143 -8.48 7.50 -13.62
CA ALA A 143 -7.15 7.32 -14.20
C ALA A 143 -6.68 5.85 -14.25
N TYR A 144 -7.05 5.04 -13.26
CA TYR A 144 -6.55 3.68 -13.10
C TYR A 144 -7.60 2.58 -13.22
N GLY A 145 -8.89 2.93 -13.28
CA GLY A 145 -10.00 1.96 -13.36
C GLY A 145 -10.10 1.06 -12.13
N ILE A 146 -9.85 1.62 -10.93
CA ILE A 146 -9.82 0.86 -9.68
C ILE A 146 -11.16 0.17 -9.43
N SER A 147 -12.28 0.88 -9.64
CA SER A 147 -13.64 0.35 -9.46
C SER A 147 -13.98 -0.87 -10.33
N LYS A 148 -13.22 -1.11 -11.40
CA LYS A 148 -13.37 -2.28 -12.28
C LYS A 148 -12.55 -3.50 -11.83
N LYS A 149 -11.77 -3.37 -10.75
CA LYS A 149 -10.87 -4.42 -10.27
C LYS A 149 -11.59 -5.36 -9.29
N GLY A 150 -11.44 -6.65 -9.51
CA GLY A 150 -11.77 -7.66 -8.52
C GLY A 150 -10.61 -7.92 -7.57
N GLY A 151 -10.83 -8.77 -6.58
CA GLY A 151 -9.80 -9.17 -5.62
C GLY A 151 -10.39 -9.81 -4.37
N THR A 152 -9.57 -9.98 -3.35
CA THR A 152 -9.98 -10.56 -2.06
C THR A 152 -10.04 -9.52 -0.96
N HIS A 153 -9.11 -8.56 -0.96
CA HIS A 153 -9.05 -7.50 0.03
C HIS A 153 -8.31 -6.29 -0.53
N ALA A 154 -8.56 -5.14 0.10
CA ALA A 154 -7.95 -3.88 -0.27
C ALA A 154 -7.78 -2.98 0.96
N ILE A 155 -6.76 -2.11 0.91
CA ILE A 155 -6.59 -1.00 1.84
C ILE A 155 -6.52 0.30 1.05
N GLY A 156 -7.09 1.38 1.58
CA GLY A 156 -7.17 2.66 0.89
C GLY A 156 -6.93 3.85 1.82
N HIS A 157 -6.50 4.95 1.22
CA HIS A 157 -6.15 6.18 1.92
C HIS A 157 -6.62 7.42 1.18
N ILE A 158 -7.21 8.34 1.92
CA ILE A 158 -7.48 9.73 1.51
C ILE A 158 -6.52 10.64 2.24
N ARG A 159 -5.69 11.37 1.50
CA ARG A 159 -4.59 12.16 2.04
C ARG A 159 -4.97 13.61 2.27
N PHE A 160 -4.63 14.10 3.46
CA PHE A 160 -4.49 15.51 3.79
C PHE A 160 -3.04 15.76 4.19
N SER A 161 -2.30 16.46 3.34
CA SER A 161 -0.87 16.73 3.58
C SER A 161 -0.69 17.81 4.62
N THR A 162 0.27 17.61 5.53
CA THR A 162 0.63 18.61 6.56
C THR A 162 2.08 19.09 6.40
N GLU A 163 3.02 18.18 6.20
CA GLU A 163 4.46 18.47 6.21
C GLU A 163 5.19 17.93 4.98
N SER A 164 4.74 16.80 4.40
CA SER A 164 5.37 16.18 3.24
C SER A 164 4.81 16.71 1.92
N GLY A 165 5.57 16.57 0.83
CA GLY A 165 5.20 17.02 -0.51
C GLY A 165 3.85 16.47 -0.99
N VAL A 166 3.16 17.22 -1.84
CA VAL A 166 1.92 16.77 -2.50
C VAL A 166 2.30 16.21 -3.86
N ASP A 167 2.65 14.95 -3.86
CA ASP A 167 3.03 14.19 -5.03
C ASP A 167 2.63 12.71 -4.87
N ARG A 168 2.83 11.93 -5.91
CA ARG A 168 2.49 10.49 -5.95
C ARG A 168 3.34 9.67 -4.99
N TYR A 169 4.61 10.03 -4.77
CA TYR A 169 5.52 9.27 -3.90
C TYR A 169 5.07 9.29 -2.44
N HIS A 170 4.63 10.46 -1.97
CA HIS A 170 4.16 10.66 -0.62
C HIS A 170 2.69 10.25 -0.42
N ALA A 171 1.98 9.84 -1.48
CA ALA A 171 0.65 9.24 -1.34
C ALA A 171 0.76 7.80 -0.81
N HIS A 172 -0.16 7.42 0.09
CA HIS A 172 -0.30 6.04 0.56
C HIS A 172 -1.08 5.19 -0.45
N PRO A 173 -0.96 3.86 -0.44
CA PRO A 173 -0.20 2.99 0.47
C PRO A 173 1.31 3.01 0.26
N PHE A 174 2.08 2.61 1.31
CA PHE A 174 3.50 2.28 1.22
C PHE A 174 3.71 0.78 1.30
N GLN A 175 4.72 0.28 0.57
CA GLN A 175 5.16 -1.12 0.55
C GLN A 175 6.56 -1.25 1.16
N SER A 176 6.84 -2.38 1.81
CA SER A 176 8.22 -2.82 2.08
C SER A 176 8.60 -3.93 1.11
N PHE A 177 9.70 -3.75 0.38
CA PHE A 177 10.23 -4.81 -0.49
C PHE A 177 10.96 -5.93 0.27
N LEU A 178 11.06 -5.85 1.60
CA LEU A 178 11.70 -6.87 2.42
C LEU A 178 10.80 -8.05 2.73
N TYR A 179 9.48 -7.85 2.72
CA TYR A 179 8.48 -8.87 2.99
C TYR A 179 7.47 -8.95 1.83
N PRO A 180 7.04 -10.17 1.42
CA PRO A 180 6.14 -10.33 0.28
C PRO A 180 4.81 -9.58 0.48
N ASP A 181 4.44 -8.78 -0.53
CA ASP A 181 3.11 -8.19 -0.68
C ASP A 181 2.57 -7.52 0.60
N ILE A 182 3.43 -6.84 1.35
CA ILE A 182 3.03 -6.07 2.54
C ILE A 182 2.83 -4.61 2.18
N ALA A 183 1.70 -4.03 2.59
CA ALA A 183 1.42 -2.60 2.41
C ALA A 183 0.69 -2.00 3.62
N VAL A 184 0.85 -0.69 3.81
CA VAL A 184 0.27 0.06 4.94
C VAL A 184 -0.37 1.37 4.47
N VAL A 185 -1.45 1.74 5.15
CA VAL A 185 -2.03 3.09 5.14
C VAL A 185 -2.12 3.60 6.58
N HIS A 186 -1.89 4.89 6.77
CA HIS A 186 -1.73 5.48 8.10
C HIS A 186 -2.42 6.83 8.21
N ASN A 187 -3.02 7.09 9.35
CA ASN A 187 -3.54 8.39 9.78
C ASN A 187 -2.90 8.77 11.11
N GLY A 188 -2.07 9.81 11.11
CA GLY A 188 -1.39 10.26 12.30
C GLY A 188 0.02 10.75 12.07
N GLN A 189 0.86 10.60 13.08
CA GLN A 189 2.29 10.92 13.06
C GLN A 189 3.05 10.00 14.02
N ILE A 190 4.20 9.48 13.56
CA ILE A 190 5.13 8.70 14.38
C ILE A 190 6.20 9.65 14.91
N THR A 191 6.11 9.99 16.20
CA THR A 191 6.98 11.04 16.81
C THR A 191 8.41 10.55 17.06
N ASN A 192 8.62 9.25 17.26
CA ASN A 192 9.95 8.66 17.36
C ASN A 192 10.51 8.17 15.99
N TYR A 193 10.03 8.74 14.87
CA TYR A 193 10.34 8.38 13.50
C TYR A 193 11.85 8.26 13.24
N TRP A 194 12.63 9.30 13.53
CA TRP A 194 14.06 9.30 13.22
C TRP A 194 14.85 8.20 13.93
N LYS A 195 14.49 7.91 15.18
CA LYS A 195 15.10 6.84 15.96
C LYS A 195 14.74 5.47 15.39
N THR A 196 13.47 5.26 15.07
CA THR A 196 12.99 3.99 14.51
C THR A 196 13.56 3.76 13.12
N ARG A 197 13.58 4.80 12.26
CA ARG A 197 14.20 4.76 10.94
C ARG A 197 15.68 4.37 11.01
N ALA A 198 16.47 5.05 11.85
CA ALA A 198 17.89 4.75 11.99
C ALA A 198 18.16 3.28 12.41
N ASN A 199 17.33 2.74 13.31
CA ASN A 199 17.43 1.33 13.72
C ASN A 199 17.10 0.37 12.57
N LEU A 200 16.08 0.67 11.76
CA LEU A 200 15.68 -0.13 10.62
C LEU A 200 16.75 -0.05 9.49
N GLU A 201 17.27 1.14 9.19
CA GLU A 201 18.35 1.30 8.22
C GLU A 201 19.61 0.51 8.63
N ALA A 202 19.96 0.48 9.93
CA ALA A 202 21.06 -0.34 10.46
C ALA A 202 20.82 -1.86 10.27
N LYS A 203 19.55 -2.31 10.15
CA LYS A 203 19.16 -3.69 9.81
C LYS A 203 19.07 -3.94 8.29
N GLY A 204 19.34 -2.94 7.45
CA GLY A 204 19.33 -3.03 5.99
C GLY A 204 18.00 -2.70 5.32
N HIS A 205 17.06 -2.03 6.03
CA HIS A 205 15.87 -1.47 5.42
C HIS A 205 16.24 -0.26 4.56
N TYR A 206 15.62 -0.16 3.38
CA TYR A 206 15.84 0.94 2.45
C TYR A 206 14.58 1.80 2.37
N PHE A 207 14.70 3.07 2.73
CA PHE A 207 13.62 4.05 2.67
C PHE A 207 13.68 4.83 1.36
N THR A 208 12.53 5.03 0.75
CA THR A 208 12.38 5.76 -0.51
C THR A 208 11.93 7.20 -0.29
N THR A 209 11.29 7.47 0.85
CA THR A 209 10.77 8.78 1.22
C THR A 209 11.14 9.15 2.67
N ASP A 210 10.79 10.38 3.07
CA ASP A 210 10.84 10.82 4.46
C ASP A 210 9.46 10.74 5.15
N ASN A 211 8.52 9.95 4.58
CA ASN A 211 7.22 9.76 5.16
C ASN A 211 7.28 8.75 6.33
N ASP A 212 6.73 9.12 7.47
CA ASP A 212 6.71 8.29 8.67
C ASP A 212 5.92 6.98 8.51
N THR A 213 4.99 6.94 7.58
CA THR A 213 4.22 5.74 7.24
C THR A 213 5.10 4.64 6.64
N GLU A 214 6.13 5.00 5.89
CA GLU A 214 7.10 4.04 5.37
C GLU A 214 7.85 3.33 6.52
N CYS A 215 8.08 4.05 7.63
CA CYS A 215 8.66 3.47 8.84
C CYS A 215 7.76 2.38 9.45
N ILE A 216 6.43 2.54 9.43
CA ILE A 216 5.49 1.54 9.96
C ILE A 216 5.58 0.25 9.17
N VAL A 217 5.54 0.30 7.83
CA VAL A 217 5.59 -0.92 7.01
C VAL A 217 6.93 -1.63 7.14
N HIS A 218 8.03 -0.90 7.25
CA HIS A 218 9.34 -1.50 7.49
C HIS A 218 9.45 -2.12 8.89
N TYR A 219 8.89 -1.48 9.92
CA TYR A 219 8.88 -2.01 11.27
C TYR A 219 8.11 -3.35 11.35
N VAL A 220 6.90 -3.39 10.79
CA VAL A 220 6.10 -4.63 10.78
C VAL A 220 6.77 -5.70 9.93
N ALA A 221 7.31 -5.36 8.75
CA ALA A 221 8.04 -6.30 7.90
C ALA A 221 9.26 -6.90 8.63
N ASP A 222 10.00 -6.09 9.41
CA ASP A 222 11.13 -6.55 10.23
C ASP A 222 10.69 -7.58 11.27
N LYS A 223 9.58 -7.34 11.97
CA LYS A 223 9.01 -8.28 12.94
C LYS A 223 8.58 -9.60 12.30
N LEU A 224 7.90 -9.53 11.15
CA LEU A 224 7.49 -10.73 10.42
C LEU A 224 8.72 -11.55 9.93
N LEU A 225 9.81 -10.88 9.54
CA LEU A 225 11.07 -11.52 9.17
C LEU A 225 11.78 -12.17 10.39
N GLU A 226 11.60 -11.60 11.58
CA GLU A 226 12.05 -12.19 12.85
C GLU A 226 11.21 -13.41 13.29
N GLY A 227 10.11 -13.73 12.56
CA GLY A 227 9.25 -14.87 12.81
C GLY A 227 8.03 -14.57 13.69
N TYR A 228 7.74 -13.30 13.97
CA TYR A 228 6.52 -12.90 14.67
C TYR A 228 5.29 -13.13 13.79
N SER A 229 4.16 -13.45 14.38
CA SER A 229 2.84 -13.36 13.72
C SER A 229 2.47 -11.90 13.48
N LEU A 230 1.46 -11.64 12.63
CA LEU A 230 1.00 -10.26 12.41
C LEU A 230 0.43 -9.66 13.70
N GLU A 231 -0.25 -10.44 14.52
CA GLU A 231 -0.74 -10.02 15.86
C GLU A 231 0.41 -9.54 16.76
N GLU A 232 1.45 -10.35 16.91
CA GLU A 232 2.62 -10.01 17.73
C GLU A 232 3.37 -8.78 17.17
N ALA A 233 3.42 -8.64 15.84
CA ALA A 233 4.02 -7.48 15.19
C ALA A 233 3.20 -6.20 15.44
N LEU A 234 1.85 -6.28 15.42
CA LEU A 234 0.97 -5.15 15.75
C LEU A 234 1.03 -4.78 17.23
N GLU A 235 1.04 -5.76 18.13
CA GLU A 235 1.23 -5.53 19.55
C GLU A 235 2.55 -4.82 19.83
N SER A 236 3.63 -5.29 19.18
CA SER A 236 4.95 -4.65 19.26
C SER A 236 4.91 -3.23 18.72
N ALA A 237 4.25 -3.00 17.57
CA ALA A 237 4.13 -1.67 16.97
C ALA A 237 3.39 -0.68 17.90
N VAL A 238 2.29 -1.11 18.55
CA VAL A 238 1.57 -0.29 19.53
C VAL A 238 2.44 0.05 20.74
N ASN A 239 3.39 -0.82 21.10
CA ASN A 239 4.27 -0.59 22.24
C ASN A 239 5.49 0.28 21.92
N ASP A 240 6.06 0.15 20.72
CA ASP A 240 7.36 0.70 20.34
C ASP A 240 7.25 1.99 19.52
N LEU A 241 6.13 2.19 18.80
CA LEU A 241 5.90 3.41 18.03
C LEU A 241 5.23 4.47 18.91
N ASP A 242 5.79 5.68 18.90
CA ASP A 242 5.25 6.81 19.66
C ASP A 242 4.46 7.76 18.74
N GLY A 243 3.45 8.42 19.34
CA GLY A 243 2.64 9.43 18.67
C GLY A 243 1.19 9.03 18.47
N PRO A 244 0.37 9.94 17.95
CA PRO A 244 -1.03 9.68 17.65
C PRO A 244 -1.18 8.99 16.30
N PHE A 245 -1.55 7.70 16.28
CA PHE A 245 -1.71 6.95 15.03
C PHE A 245 -2.91 6.00 15.01
N ALA A 246 -3.43 5.77 13.84
CA ALA A 246 -4.16 4.57 13.46
C ALA A 246 -3.66 4.13 12.09
N PHE A 247 -3.29 2.88 11.93
CA PHE A 247 -2.86 2.35 10.64
C PHE A 247 -3.53 1.01 10.31
N ILE A 248 -3.65 0.75 9.01
CA ILE A 248 -4.11 -0.53 8.48
C ILE A 248 -2.95 -1.12 7.69
N ILE A 249 -2.60 -2.35 7.98
CA ILE A 249 -1.58 -3.11 7.27
C ILE A 249 -2.20 -4.32 6.60
N SER A 250 -1.67 -4.71 5.45
CA SER A 250 -2.17 -5.85 4.70
C SER A 250 -1.01 -6.70 4.19
N THR A 251 -1.19 -8.02 4.23
CA THR A 251 -0.33 -9.06 3.68
C THR A 251 -1.14 -9.89 2.67
N PRO A 252 -0.59 -10.92 1.98
CA PRO A 252 -1.34 -11.70 1.01
C PRO A 252 -2.66 -12.33 1.50
N ASN A 253 -2.76 -12.62 2.80
CA ASN A 253 -3.89 -13.36 3.37
C ASN A 253 -4.52 -12.70 4.60
N GLU A 254 -3.99 -11.56 5.05
CA GLU A 254 -4.39 -10.94 6.30
C GLU A 254 -4.53 -9.42 6.13
N ILE A 255 -5.39 -8.85 6.94
CA ILE A 255 -5.49 -7.41 7.16
C ILE A 255 -5.46 -7.15 8.65
N GLY A 256 -4.65 -6.20 9.08
CA GLY A 256 -4.53 -5.81 10.48
C GLY A 256 -4.76 -4.32 10.66
N VAL A 257 -5.29 -3.94 11.81
CA VAL A 257 -5.44 -2.55 12.25
C VAL A 257 -4.84 -2.38 13.63
N ALA A 258 -4.17 -1.26 13.85
CA ALA A 258 -3.65 -0.90 15.16
C ALA A 258 -3.90 0.59 15.45
N LYS A 259 -4.11 0.91 16.71
CA LYS A 259 -4.39 2.25 17.21
C LYS A 259 -3.45 2.60 18.37
N ASP A 260 -3.02 3.83 18.43
CA ASP A 260 -2.13 4.33 19.49
C ASP A 260 -2.74 4.21 20.89
N LYS A 261 -1.87 4.18 21.92
CA LYS A 261 -2.26 4.01 23.34
C LYS A 261 -3.11 5.18 23.89
N LEU A 262 -3.08 6.33 23.26
CA LEU A 262 -3.90 7.49 23.66
C LEU A 262 -5.23 7.50 22.91
N GLY A 263 -5.34 6.73 21.83
CA GLY A 263 -6.54 6.61 21.00
C GLY A 263 -6.93 7.90 20.28
N LEU A 264 -5.96 8.73 19.93
CA LEU A 264 -6.21 10.07 19.37
C LEU A 264 -6.66 10.02 17.90
N ARG A 265 -6.39 8.94 17.19
CA ARG A 265 -6.86 8.76 15.82
C ARG A 265 -8.01 7.75 15.78
N PRO A 266 -9.13 8.07 15.11
CA PRO A 266 -10.26 7.15 15.05
C PRO A 266 -9.94 5.93 14.20
N ALA A 267 -10.41 4.78 14.67
CA ALA A 267 -10.47 3.54 13.92
C ALA A 267 -11.69 2.74 14.37
N LEU A 268 -12.48 2.28 13.40
CA LEU A 268 -13.66 1.45 13.58
C LEU A 268 -13.49 0.17 12.78
N VAL A 269 -14.12 -0.89 13.26
CA VAL A 269 -14.23 -2.16 12.56
C VAL A 269 -15.69 -2.56 12.42
N ALA A 270 -15.97 -3.34 11.39
CA ALA A 270 -17.27 -3.97 11.17
C ALA A 270 -17.02 -5.35 10.56
N GLU A 271 -17.75 -6.37 11.03
CA GLU A 271 -17.57 -7.73 10.56
C GLU A 271 -18.86 -8.54 10.56
N ASP A 272 -18.91 -9.51 9.66
CA ASP A 272 -19.84 -10.63 9.68
C ASP A 272 -19.14 -11.93 9.22
N SER A 273 -19.94 -12.95 8.84
CA SER A 273 -19.40 -14.24 8.39
C SER A 273 -18.61 -14.18 7.06
N GLU A 274 -18.81 -13.16 6.23
CA GLU A 274 -18.28 -13.08 4.84
C GLU A 274 -17.29 -11.93 4.63
N VAL A 275 -17.40 -10.85 5.42
CA VAL A 275 -16.62 -9.63 5.23
C VAL A 275 -16.13 -9.06 6.55
N PHE A 276 -14.93 -8.50 6.49
CA PHE A 276 -14.35 -7.68 7.52
C PHE A 276 -13.96 -6.31 6.93
N ALA A 277 -14.27 -5.25 7.64
CA ALA A 277 -13.98 -3.89 7.19
C ALA A 277 -13.47 -2.99 8.31
N ILE A 278 -12.66 -2.02 7.94
CA ILE A 278 -12.01 -1.04 8.82
C ILE A 278 -12.19 0.35 8.22
N SER A 279 -12.41 1.36 9.05
CA SER A 279 -12.41 2.75 8.60
C SER A 279 -12.06 3.74 9.71
N SER A 280 -11.70 4.96 9.29
CA SER A 280 -11.58 6.12 10.19
C SER A 280 -12.93 6.67 10.65
N GLU A 281 -14.01 6.46 9.89
CA GLU A 281 -15.35 6.97 10.18
C GLU A 281 -16.43 5.96 9.77
N GLU A 282 -17.53 5.95 10.51
CA GLU A 282 -18.64 5.02 10.30
C GLU A 282 -19.27 5.16 8.90
N VAL A 283 -19.38 6.38 8.37
CA VAL A 283 -19.97 6.66 7.05
C VAL A 283 -19.29 5.88 5.91
N ALA A 284 -18.02 5.54 6.04
CA ALA A 284 -17.33 4.72 5.05
C ALA A 284 -17.73 3.23 5.10
N LEU A 285 -18.27 2.77 6.22
CA LEU A 285 -18.73 1.38 6.41
C LEU A 285 -20.22 1.20 6.11
N GLU A 286 -20.99 2.31 6.02
CA GLU A 286 -22.43 2.28 5.68
C GLU A 286 -22.77 1.45 4.43
N PRO A 287 -21.99 1.53 3.31
CA PRO A 287 -22.28 0.73 2.12
C PRO A 287 -22.29 -0.79 2.34
N LEU A 288 -21.65 -1.25 3.42
CA LEU A 288 -21.60 -2.67 3.78
C LEU A 288 -22.78 -3.11 4.64
N GLY A 289 -23.52 -2.16 5.26
CA GLY A 289 -24.69 -2.45 6.10
C GLY A 289 -24.36 -3.20 7.39
N LEU A 290 -23.11 -3.14 7.87
CA LEU A 290 -22.63 -3.87 9.03
C LEU A 290 -22.67 -3.01 10.30
N LYS A 291 -22.81 -3.68 11.46
CA LYS A 291 -22.66 -3.01 12.75
C LYS A 291 -21.21 -2.65 13.00
N THR A 292 -20.97 -1.41 13.37
CA THR A 292 -19.64 -0.87 13.65
C THR A 292 -19.27 -0.92 15.13
N GLU A 293 -17.97 -1.05 15.38
CA GLU A 293 -17.38 -1.00 16.71
C GLU A 293 -16.10 -0.14 16.68
N TYR A 294 -15.96 0.77 17.66
CA TYR A 294 -14.74 1.56 17.80
C TYR A 294 -13.63 0.76 18.48
N LEU A 295 -12.41 0.80 17.93
CA LEU A 295 -11.26 0.27 18.62
C LEU A 295 -10.94 1.14 19.85
N ALA A 296 -10.65 0.45 20.97
CA ALA A 296 -10.17 1.09 22.18
C ALA A 296 -8.73 1.65 22.00
N PRO A 297 -8.29 2.61 22.82
CA PRO A 297 -6.89 3.03 22.86
C PRO A 297 -5.94 1.84 23.08
N GLY A 298 -4.89 1.75 22.25
CA GLY A 298 -3.93 0.65 22.31
C GLY A 298 -4.41 -0.67 21.72
N GLU A 299 -5.62 -0.72 21.19
CA GLU A 299 -6.17 -1.94 20.61
C GLU A 299 -5.64 -2.18 19.20
N TRP A 300 -5.48 -3.46 18.88
CA TRP A 300 -5.17 -3.96 17.55
C TRP A 300 -6.04 -5.21 17.25
N ARG A 301 -6.31 -5.44 15.98
CA ARG A 301 -7.01 -6.63 15.48
C ARG A 301 -6.41 -7.11 14.18
N VAL A 302 -6.40 -8.43 13.98
CA VAL A 302 -5.98 -9.09 12.73
C VAL A 302 -7.10 -9.98 12.24
N PHE A 303 -7.33 -9.95 10.95
CA PHE A 303 -8.35 -10.75 10.27
C PHE A 303 -7.72 -11.53 9.13
N ARG A 304 -8.10 -12.79 9.04
CA ARG A 304 -7.59 -13.76 8.06
C ARG A 304 -8.69 -14.20 7.11
N ARG A 305 -8.26 -14.42 5.90
CA ARG A 305 -9.11 -14.98 4.86
C ARG A 305 -9.32 -16.48 5.06
#